data_f218b1617fd71c7a92d4c0d9a0322161
#
_entry.id   f218b1617fd71c7a92d4c0d9a0322161
#
_cell.length_a   1.000
_cell.length_b   1.000
_cell.length_c   1.000
_cell.angle_alpha   90.00
_cell.angle_beta   90.00
_cell.angle_gamma   90.00
#
_symmetry.space_group_name_H-M   'P 1'
#
loop_
_entity.id
_entity.type
_entity.pdbx_description
1 polymer ?
#
loop_
_entity_poly.entity_id
_entity_poly.type
_entity_poly.pdbx_seq_one_letter_code
_entity_poly.pdbx_strand_id
1 'polypeptide(L)'
;ETLTLSESHTILRYLARSRGCADHWYPADLRQRAKVDEYLDQHHNFLRQGVGAYCFIKLFAPMITGQSYTDKELDFHVVLLSRALAMLEARLSKHRYLCGDQVSIADLSAACELDSSRYIELTLDKWPATKAWLYHMIDENATMLELHAKMRKVSKSFVANHKENNGGAFLDPFSAAATPKL
;
A
#
# COMPACT_ATOMS: atom_id res chain seq x y z
N GLU A 1 30.11 -6.05 16.86
CA GLU A 1 28.97 -6.97 16.61
C GLU A 1 28.19 -6.51 15.37
N THR A 2 27.79 -7.48 14.54
CA THR A 2 26.95 -7.20 13.37
C THR A 2 25.49 -7.19 13.82
N LEU A 3 24.82 -6.04 13.71
CA LEU A 3 23.39 -5.95 14.01
C LEU A 3 22.58 -6.51 12.84
N THR A 4 21.78 -7.54 13.08
CA THR A 4 20.80 -8.07 12.14
C THR A 4 19.39 -7.75 12.64
N LEU A 5 18.56 -7.14 11.77
CA LEU A 5 17.19 -6.77 12.09
C LEU A 5 16.22 -7.39 11.09
N SER A 6 15.10 -7.87 11.59
CA SER A 6 13.91 -8.23 10.84
C SER A 6 12.81 -7.17 11.06
N GLU A 7 11.69 -7.30 10.37
CA GLU A 7 10.56 -6.37 10.35
C GLU A 7 10.87 -5.00 9.72
N SER A 8 10.25 -4.73 8.58
CA SER A 8 10.48 -3.48 7.81
C SER A 8 10.26 -2.21 8.63
N HIS A 9 9.25 -2.18 9.49
CA HIS A 9 8.96 -1.03 10.35
C HIS A 9 10.02 -0.84 11.44
N THR A 10 10.55 -1.93 12.00
CA THR A 10 11.69 -1.86 12.94
C THR A 10 12.93 -1.33 12.23
N ILE A 11 13.20 -1.80 11.01
CA ILE A 11 14.32 -1.33 10.19
C ILE A 11 14.16 0.16 9.86
N LEU A 12 12.97 0.62 9.49
CA LEU A 12 12.70 2.05 9.20
C LEU A 12 12.94 2.93 10.44
N ARG A 13 12.42 2.54 11.61
CA ARG A 13 12.64 3.25 12.88
C ARG A 13 14.13 3.34 13.22
N TYR A 14 14.84 2.23 13.06
CA TYR A 14 16.28 2.17 13.31
C TYR A 14 17.06 3.09 12.35
N LEU A 15 16.78 3.01 11.05
CA LEU A 15 17.47 3.82 10.04
C LEU A 15 17.22 5.32 10.25
N ALA A 16 15.98 5.71 10.51
CA ALA A 16 15.63 7.10 10.75
C ALA A 16 16.43 7.72 11.90
N ARG A 17 16.73 6.93 12.94
CA ARG A 17 17.51 7.36 14.11
C ARG A 17 19.02 7.24 13.92
N SER A 18 19.48 6.11 13.42
CA SER A 18 20.91 5.80 13.35
C SER A 18 21.63 6.54 12.22
N ARG A 19 20.90 7.02 11.21
CA ARG A 19 21.45 7.72 10.05
C ARG A 19 21.33 9.24 10.13
N GLY A 20 20.84 9.79 11.25
CA GLY A 20 20.69 11.24 11.41
C GLY A 20 19.71 11.84 10.40
N CYS A 21 18.67 11.11 10.02
CA CYS A 21 17.64 11.63 9.14
C CYS A 21 16.95 12.85 9.77
N ALA A 22 16.36 13.72 8.94
CA ALA A 22 15.57 14.85 9.43
C ALA A 22 14.48 14.39 10.40
N ASP A 23 14.24 15.15 11.46
CA ASP A 23 13.42 14.73 12.60
C ASP A 23 11.99 14.32 12.21
N HIS A 24 11.43 14.97 11.17
CA HIS A 24 10.07 14.66 10.70
C HIS A 24 9.88 13.19 10.26
N TRP A 25 10.94 12.48 9.83
CA TRP A 25 10.83 11.09 9.43
C TRP A 25 10.42 10.18 10.58
N TYR A 26 10.97 10.41 11.77
CA TYR A 26 10.59 9.70 13.00
C TYR A 26 10.84 10.61 14.20
N PRO A 27 9.86 11.46 14.58
CA PRO A 27 10.06 12.62 15.45
C PRO A 27 10.65 12.29 16.82
N ALA A 28 11.44 13.25 17.36
CA ALA A 28 11.93 13.18 18.73
C ALA A 28 10.82 13.48 19.75
N ASP A 29 9.86 14.33 19.37
CA ASP A 29 8.67 14.59 20.17
C ASP A 29 7.84 13.31 20.36
N LEU A 30 7.57 12.96 21.63
CA LEU A 30 6.91 11.70 21.98
C LEU A 30 5.48 11.61 21.45
N ARG A 31 4.75 12.73 21.39
CA ARG A 31 3.34 12.73 20.93
C ARG A 31 3.26 12.52 19.42
N GLN A 32 4.15 13.18 18.67
CA GLN A 32 4.23 12.99 17.22
C GLN A 32 4.73 11.59 16.89
N ARG A 33 5.75 11.10 17.60
CA ARG A 33 6.26 9.74 17.45
C ARG A 33 5.19 8.69 17.70
N ALA A 34 4.41 8.86 18.75
CA ALA A 34 3.33 7.91 19.08
C ALA A 34 2.31 7.77 17.94
N LYS A 35 2.01 8.84 17.19
CA LYS A 35 1.14 8.77 16.01
C LYS A 35 1.79 7.97 14.88
N VAL A 36 3.10 8.11 14.67
CA VAL A 36 3.84 7.34 13.68
C VAL A 36 3.87 5.86 14.08
N ASP A 37 4.15 5.56 15.35
CA ASP A 37 4.17 4.19 15.87
C ASP A 37 2.78 3.55 15.79
N GLU A 38 1.72 4.26 16.19
CA GLU A 38 0.34 3.81 16.05
C GLU A 38 0.03 3.39 14.61
N TYR A 39 0.39 4.24 13.63
CA TYR A 39 0.16 3.92 12.24
C TYR A 39 0.96 2.68 11.80
N LEU A 40 2.25 2.63 12.10
CA LEU A 40 3.12 1.52 11.70
C LEU A 40 2.66 0.18 12.29
N ASP A 41 2.18 0.18 13.53
CA ASP A 41 1.67 -1.02 14.18
C ASP A 41 0.31 -1.46 13.61
N GLN A 42 -0.56 -0.49 13.27
CA GLN A 42 -1.82 -0.77 12.57
C GLN A 42 -1.63 -1.24 11.12
N HIS A 43 -0.59 -0.80 10.44
CA HIS A 43 -0.35 -1.05 9.01
C HIS A 43 -0.46 -2.54 8.66
N HIS A 44 0.12 -3.42 9.46
CA HIS A 44 0.10 -4.87 9.22
C HIS A 44 -1.31 -5.47 9.26
N ASN A 45 -2.18 -4.90 10.10
CA ASN A 45 -3.54 -5.42 10.29
C ASN A 45 -4.57 -4.79 9.35
N PHE A 46 -4.26 -3.65 8.72
CA PHE A 46 -5.16 -2.94 7.83
C PHE A 46 -4.64 -2.89 6.41
N LEU A 47 -3.62 -2.07 6.13
CA LEU A 47 -3.18 -1.85 4.76
C LEU A 47 -2.55 -3.10 4.15
N ARG A 48 -1.71 -3.80 4.90
CA ARG A 48 -1.08 -5.05 4.47
C ARG A 48 -2.11 -6.15 4.21
N GLN A 49 -3.07 -6.32 5.10
CA GLN A 49 -4.13 -7.32 4.93
C GLN A 49 -5.15 -6.94 3.85
N GLY A 50 -5.44 -5.65 3.70
CA GLY A 50 -6.34 -5.17 2.66
C GLY A 50 -5.65 -5.14 1.30
N VAL A 51 -4.71 -4.23 1.10
CA VAL A 51 -4.07 -4.00 -0.20
C VAL A 51 -3.07 -5.09 -0.54
N GLY A 52 -2.09 -5.31 0.35
CA GLY A 52 -0.98 -6.24 0.09
C GLY A 52 -1.47 -7.66 -0.13
N ALA A 53 -2.30 -8.19 0.75
CA ALA A 53 -2.82 -9.55 0.63
C ALA A 53 -3.73 -9.71 -0.60
N TYR A 54 -4.61 -8.74 -0.86
CA TYR A 54 -5.47 -8.77 -2.04
C TYR A 54 -4.64 -8.78 -3.34
N CYS A 55 -3.67 -7.88 -3.46
CA CYS A 55 -2.78 -7.84 -4.63
C CYS A 55 -1.97 -9.13 -4.77
N PHE A 56 -1.47 -9.66 -3.65
CA PHE A 56 -0.72 -10.92 -3.66
C PHE A 56 -1.58 -12.08 -4.16
N ILE A 57 -2.79 -12.24 -3.63
CA ILE A 57 -3.69 -13.35 -3.99
C ILE A 57 -4.15 -13.22 -5.45
N LYS A 58 -4.47 -12.02 -5.91
CA LYS A 58 -4.90 -11.79 -7.29
C LYS A 58 -3.80 -12.02 -8.32
N LEU A 59 -2.56 -11.60 -8.03
CA LEU A 59 -1.49 -11.56 -9.01
C LEU A 59 -0.44 -12.65 -8.82
N PHE A 60 0.09 -12.80 -7.61
CA PHE A 60 1.26 -13.65 -7.37
C PHE A 60 0.90 -15.08 -6.95
N ALA A 61 -0.15 -15.28 -6.16
CA ALA A 61 -0.51 -16.62 -5.70
C ALA A 61 -0.79 -17.59 -6.86
N PRO A 62 -1.53 -17.23 -7.92
CA PRO A 62 -1.73 -18.11 -9.07
C PRO A 62 -0.43 -18.55 -9.72
N MET A 63 0.56 -17.67 -9.78
CA MET A 63 1.87 -17.96 -10.38
C MET A 63 2.71 -18.91 -9.53
N ILE A 64 2.61 -18.81 -8.21
CA ILE A 64 3.41 -19.60 -7.25
C ILE A 64 2.78 -20.98 -7.03
N THR A 65 1.44 -21.01 -6.92
CA THR A 65 0.69 -22.21 -6.51
C THR A 65 -0.01 -22.90 -7.66
N GLY A 66 -0.18 -22.24 -8.81
CA GLY A 66 -1.02 -22.70 -9.92
C GLY A 66 -2.53 -22.60 -9.62
N GLN A 67 -2.94 -22.04 -8.46
CA GLN A 67 -4.33 -21.91 -8.06
C GLN A 67 -4.85 -20.50 -8.31
N SER A 68 -5.98 -20.37 -8.98
CA SER A 68 -6.71 -19.12 -9.12
C SER A 68 -7.86 -19.08 -8.12
N TYR A 69 -8.11 -17.89 -7.57
CA TYR A 69 -9.16 -17.65 -6.59
C TYR A 69 -10.36 -16.99 -7.28
N THR A 70 -11.55 -17.48 -6.98
CA THR A 70 -12.83 -16.89 -7.44
C THR A 70 -13.09 -15.57 -6.70
N ASP A 71 -13.91 -14.71 -7.28
CA ASP A 71 -14.28 -13.44 -6.63
C ASP A 71 -14.95 -13.66 -5.28
N LYS A 72 -15.74 -14.73 -5.12
CA LYS A 72 -16.37 -15.11 -3.84
C LYS A 72 -15.34 -15.44 -2.75
N GLU A 73 -14.26 -16.12 -3.10
CA GLU A 73 -13.16 -16.42 -2.16
C GLU A 73 -12.40 -15.17 -1.77
N LEU A 74 -12.47 -14.12 -2.58
CA LEU A 74 -11.83 -12.83 -2.33
C LEU A 74 -12.70 -11.82 -1.58
N ASP A 75 -13.99 -12.06 -1.40
CA ASP A 75 -14.94 -11.14 -0.76
C ASP A 75 -14.43 -10.61 0.59
N PHE A 76 -13.86 -11.49 1.41
CA PHE A 76 -13.27 -11.07 2.70
C PHE A 76 -12.11 -10.07 2.51
N HIS A 77 -11.23 -10.31 1.54
CA HIS A 77 -10.12 -9.40 1.25
C HIS A 77 -10.60 -8.07 0.66
N VAL A 78 -11.69 -8.08 -0.13
CA VAL A 78 -12.34 -6.85 -0.63
C VAL A 78 -12.88 -6.00 0.52
N VAL A 79 -13.47 -6.61 1.54
CA VAL A 79 -13.91 -5.91 2.75
C VAL A 79 -12.74 -5.28 3.49
N LEU A 80 -11.63 -6.02 3.67
CA LEU A 80 -10.42 -5.49 4.30
C LEU A 80 -9.79 -4.35 3.48
N LEU A 81 -9.73 -4.51 2.17
CA LEU A 81 -9.26 -3.49 1.23
C LEU A 81 -10.08 -2.20 1.34
N SER A 82 -11.41 -2.32 1.33
CA SER A 82 -12.32 -1.18 1.48
C SER A 82 -12.11 -0.44 2.80
N ARG A 83 -11.96 -1.17 3.90
CA ARG A 83 -11.70 -0.60 5.23
C ARG A 83 -10.34 0.11 5.30
N ALA A 84 -9.31 -0.50 4.71
CA ALA A 84 -7.98 0.10 4.68
C ALA A 84 -7.98 1.42 3.89
N LEU A 85 -8.60 1.44 2.71
CA LEU A 85 -8.71 2.65 1.90
C LEU A 85 -9.57 3.73 2.56
N ALA A 86 -10.68 3.37 3.20
CA ALA A 86 -11.50 4.31 3.96
C ALA A 86 -10.74 4.93 5.15
N MET A 87 -9.89 4.17 5.82
CA MET A 87 -9.04 4.67 6.91
C MET A 87 -7.99 5.66 6.41
N LEU A 88 -7.32 5.36 5.28
CA LEU A 88 -6.38 6.29 4.65
C LEU A 88 -7.10 7.59 4.25
N GLU A 89 -8.22 7.47 3.57
CA GLU A 89 -9.03 8.62 3.13
C GLU A 89 -9.44 9.51 4.30
N ALA A 90 -9.91 8.92 5.39
CA ALA A 90 -10.31 9.65 6.58
C ALA A 90 -9.17 10.44 7.25
N ARG A 91 -7.93 9.94 7.18
CA ARG A 91 -6.73 10.63 7.66
C ARG A 91 -6.28 11.72 6.68
N LEU A 92 -6.17 11.38 5.40
CA LEU A 92 -5.64 12.25 4.35
C LEU A 92 -6.60 13.36 3.92
N SER A 93 -7.90 13.23 4.18
CA SER A 93 -8.86 14.33 4.02
C SER A 93 -8.69 15.44 5.07
N LYS A 94 -8.01 15.14 6.19
CA LYS A 94 -7.83 16.08 7.31
C LYS A 94 -6.41 16.61 7.41
N HIS A 95 -5.42 15.84 6.94
CA HIS A 95 -4.01 16.13 7.08
C HIS A 95 -3.30 15.89 5.74
N ARG A 96 -2.21 16.61 5.55
CA ARG A 96 -1.39 16.45 4.35
C ARG A 96 -0.74 15.07 4.27
N TYR A 97 -0.41 14.46 5.43
CA TYR A 97 0.22 13.15 5.55
C TYR A 97 -0.47 12.32 6.63
N LEU A 98 -0.16 11.03 6.69
CA LEU A 98 -0.86 10.06 7.54
C LEU A 98 -0.80 10.38 9.04
N CYS A 99 0.27 11.00 9.50
CA CYS A 99 0.48 11.31 10.93
C CYS A 99 0.46 12.82 11.24
N GLY A 100 0.09 13.67 10.27
CA GLY A 100 0.01 15.13 10.43
C GLY A 100 0.43 15.89 9.18
N ASP A 101 1.12 17.03 9.36
CA ASP A 101 1.44 17.94 8.26
C ASP A 101 2.86 17.74 7.70
N GLN A 102 3.62 16.83 8.28
CA GLN A 102 4.96 16.47 7.84
C GLN A 102 5.01 14.99 7.43
N VAL A 103 5.73 14.73 6.32
CA VAL A 103 5.97 13.36 5.85
C VAL A 103 6.78 12.56 6.89
N SER A 104 6.46 11.29 7.05
CA SER A 104 7.14 10.40 7.99
C SER A 104 7.41 9.02 7.39
N ILE A 105 8.09 8.15 8.14
CA ILE A 105 8.26 6.74 7.73
C ILE A 105 6.93 5.98 7.63
N ALA A 106 5.86 6.47 8.26
CA ALA A 106 4.51 5.95 8.08
C ALA A 106 4.02 6.12 6.63
N ASP A 107 4.21 7.33 6.08
CA ASP A 107 3.85 7.64 4.70
C ASP A 107 4.68 6.84 3.70
N LEU A 108 5.98 6.70 3.96
CA LEU A 108 6.87 5.92 3.12
C LEU A 108 6.42 4.45 3.03
N SER A 109 6.15 3.84 4.19
CA SER A 109 5.68 2.45 4.24
C SER A 109 4.33 2.27 3.54
N ALA A 110 3.39 3.17 3.81
CA ALA A 110 2.05 3.11 3.24
C ALA A 110 2.04 3.33 1.72
N ALA A 111 2.82 4.29 1.22
CA ALA A 111 2.88 4.58 -0.20
C ALA A 111 3.47 3.39 -0.98
N CYS A 112 4.54 2.76 -0.47
CA CYS A 112 5.12 1.58 -1.07
C CYS A 112 4.13 0.40 -1.12
N GLU A 113 3.36 0.16 -0.07
CA GLU A 113 2.34 -0.89 -0.04
C GLU A 113 1.19 -0.57 -1.00
N LEU A 114 0.65 0.66 -0.94
CA LEU A 114 -0.49 1.06 -1.76
C LEU A 114 -0.15 1.13 -3.25
N ASP A 115 1.09 1.46 -3.63
CA ASP A 115 1.49 1.46 -5.04
C ASP A 115 1.32 0.08 -5.70
N SER A 116 1.32 -1.00 -4.90
CA SER A 116 1.04 -2.36 -5.41
C SER A 116 -0.36 -2.51 -6.00
N SER A 117 -1.32 -1.67 -5.60
CA SER A 117 -2.68 -1.64 -6.16
C SER A 117 -2.71 -1.38 -7.66
N ARG A 118 -1.71 -0.68 -8.19
CA ARG A 118 -1.56 -0.42 -9.62
C ARG A 118 -1.25 -1.68 -10.42
N TYR A 119 -0.71 -2.73 -9.78
CA TYR A 119 -0.40 -4.00 -10.44
C TYR A 119 -1.65 -4.81 -10.80
N ILE A 120 -2.75 -4.52 -10.14
CA ILE A 120 -4.05 -5.11 -10.41
C ILE A 120 -5.03 -4.10 -11.03
N GLU A 121 -4.52 -2.98 -11.52
CA GLU A 121 -5.30 -1.91 -12.13
C GLU A 121 -6.42 -1.37 -11.24
N LEU A 122 -6.26 -1.44 -9.92
CA LEU A 122 -7.21 -0.91 -8.94
C LEU A 122 -7.30 0.61 -9.06
N THR A 123 -8.50 1.14 -9.26
CA THR A 123 -8.73 2.58 -9.27
C THR A 123 -8.94 3.11 -7.84
N LEU A 124 -8.44 4.32 -7.57
CA LEU A 124 -8.62 5.01 -6.30
C LEU A 124 -9.61 6.18 -6.40
N ASP A 125 -10.49 6.17 -7.41
CA ASP A 125 -11.38 7.30 -7.70
C ASP A 125 -12.39 7.57 -6.57
N LYS A 126 -12.76 6.55 -5.81
CA LYS A 126 -13.61 6.66 -4.61
C LYS A 126 -12.89 7.26 -3.40
N TRP A 127 -11.56 7.38 -3.46
CA TRP A 127 -10.70 7.87 -2.39
C TRP A 127 -9.76 8.98 -2.90
N PRO A 128 -10.30 10.18 -3.21
CA PRO A 128 -9.57 11.23 -3.91
C PRO A 128 -8.38 11.79 -3.11
N ALA A 129 -8.48 11.92 -1.79
CA ALA A 129 -7.37 12.39 -0.96
C ALA A 129 -6.22 11.35 -0.95
N THR A 130 -6.56 10.07 -0.82
CA THR A 130 -5.60 8.95 -0.89
C THR A 130 -4.94 8.88 -2.27
N LYS A 131 -5.71 9.05 -3.34
CA LYS A 131 -5.20 9.08 -4.71
C LYS A 131 -4.21 10.22 -4.93
N ALA A 132 -4.56 11.43 -4.50
CA ALA A 132 -3.71 12.61 -4.63
C ALA A 132 -2.41 12.47 -3.80
N TRP A 133 -2.54 11.97 -2.56
CA TRP A 133 -1.40 11.71 -1.70
C TRP A 133 -0.45 10.65 -2.29
N LEU A 134 -1.00 9.53 -2.80
CA LEU A 134 -0.17 8.49 -3.43
C LEU A 134 0.59 9.03 -4.64
N TYR A 135 -0.08 9.84 -5.48
CA TYR A 135 0.55 10.50 -6.62
C TYR A 135 1.71 11.39 -6.16
N HIS A 136 1.48 12.23 -5.13
CA HIS A 136 2.52 13.09 -4.55
C HIS A 136 3.70 12.27 -3.99
N MET A 137 3.43 11.19 -3.26
CA MET A 137 4.48 10.36 -2.65
C MET A 137 5.34 9.60 -3.66
N ILE A 138 4.75 9.12 -4.74
CA ILE A 138 5.41 8.21 -5.69
C ILE A 138 5.76 8.91 -7.01
N ASP A 139 4.80 9.58 -7.65
CA ASP A 139 4.96 10.05 -9.02
C ASP A 139 5.66 11.41 -9.10
N GLU A 140 5.47 12.28 -8.11
CA GLU A 140 6.16 13.57 -8.01
C GLU A 140 7.52 13.48 -7.31
N ASN A 141 7.84 12.37 -6.67
CA ASN A 141 9.12 12.13 -6.01
C ASN A 141 10.05 11.38 -6.95
N ALA A 142 11.09 12.05 -7.47
CA ALA A 142 12.00 11.48 -8.46
C ALA A 142 12.67 10.18 -7.99
N THR A 143 13.08 10.10 -6.71
CA THR A 143 13.70 8.90 -6.14
C THR A 143 12.69 7.74 -6.05
N MET A 144 11.48 8.02 -5.57
CA MET A 144 10.45 7.00 -5.50
C MET A 144 10.01 6.55 -6.87
N LEU A 145 9.86 7.46 -7.83
CA LEU A 145 9.53 7.16 -9.21
C LEU A 145 10.57 6.23 -9.84
N GLU A 146 11.86 6.50 -9.65
CA GLU A 146 12.95 5.65 -10.15
C GLU A 146 12.94 4.27 -9.48
N LEU A 147 12.82 4.20 -8.16
CA LEU A 147 12.78 2.93 -7.42
C LEU A 147 11.60 2.05 -7.86
N HIS A 148 10.43 2.67 -8.06
CA HIS A 148 9.23 1.95 -8.48
C HIS A 148 9.18 1.64 -9.98
N ALA A 149 9.98 2.31 -10.83
CA ALA A 149 9.96 2.10 -12.28
C ALA A 149 10.24 0.64 -12.68
N LYS A 150 11.19 -0.01 -12.02
CA LYS A 150 11.53 -1.42 -12.26
C LYS A 150 10.36 -2.35 -11.91
N MET A 151 9.76 -2.15 -10.74
CA MET A 151 8.60 -2.93 -10.30
C MET A 151 7.38 -2.72 -11.21
N ARG A 152 7.13 -1.49 -11.64
CA ARG A 152 6.07 -1.17 -12.59
C ARG A 152 6.28 -1.84 -13.96
N LYS A 153 7.53 -1.95 -14.43
CA LYS A 153 7.84 -2.67 -15.67
C LYS A 153 7.55 -4.16 -15.54
N VAL A 154 7.98 -4.77 -14.44
CA VAL A 154 7.72 -6.19 -14.15
C VAL A 154 6.21 -6.43 -14.01
N SER A 155 5.49 -5.61 -13.25
CA SER A 155 4.05 -5.77 -13.06
C SER A 155 3.24 -5.63 -14.35
N LYS A 156 3.63 -4.73 -15.27
CA LYS A 156 2.99 -4.61 -16.58
C LYS A 156 3.08 -5.90 -17.39
N SER A 157 4.23 -6.59 -17.35
CA SER A 157 4.39 -7.88 -18.01
C SER A 157 3.48 -8.94 -17.38
N PHE A 158 3.34 -8.95 -16.05
CA PHE A 158 2.44 -9.88 -15.36
C PHE A 158 0.97 -9.61 -15.66
N VAL A 159 0.57 -8.35 -15.66
CA VAL A 159 -0.80 -7.94 -16.04
C VAL A 159 -1.12 -8.37 -17.47
N ALA A 160 -0.18 -8.16 -18.42
CA ALA A 160 -0.36 -8.59 -19.81
C ALA A 160 -0.55 -10.11 -19.90
N ASN A 161 0.34 -10.88 -19.28
CA ASN A 161 0.25 -12.34 -19.27
C ASN A 161 -1.04 -12.83 -18.59
N HIS A 162 -1.47 -12.17 -17.51
CA HIS A 162 -2.72 -12.54 -16.84
C HIS A 162 -3.93 -12.31 -17.76
N LYS A 163 -3.97 -11.19 -18.48
CA LYS A 163 -5.04 -10.87 -19.44
C LYS A 163 -5.11 -11.88 -20.57
N GLU A 164 -3.97 -12.31 -21.08
CA GLU A 164 -3.88 -13.30 -22.17
C GLU A 164 -4.34 -14.69 -21.71
N ASN A 165 -3.94 -15.12 -20.50
CA ASN A 165 -4.17 -16.49 -20.04
C ASN A 165 -5.50 -16.70 -19.31
N ASN A 166 -6.10 -15.64 -18.73
CA ASN A 166 -7.31 -15.72 -17.90
C ASN A 166 -8.51 -14.97 -18.49
N GLY A 167 -8.43 -14.51 -19.75
CA GLY A 167 -9.59 -14.03 -20.50
C GLY A 167 -10.06 -12.62 -20.16
N GLY A 168 -9.22 -11.76 -19.56
CA GLY A 168 -9.62 -10.38 -19.38
C GLY A 168 -8.83 -9.55 -18.36
N ALA A 169 -9.21 -8.27 -18.25
CA ALA A 169 -8.69 -7.34 -17.25
C ALA A 169 -9.07 -7.78 -15.83
N PHE A 170 -8.28 -7.36 -14.85
CA PHE A 170 -8.69 -7.45 -13.45
C PHE A 170 -9.99 -6.65 -13.26
N LEU A 171 -11.01 -7.29 -12.67
CA LEU A 171 -12.22 -6.58 -12.31
C LEU A 171 -11.92 -5.67 -11.12
N ASP A 172 -12.30 -4.40 -11.25
CA ASP A 172 -12.28 -3.49 -10.10
C ASP A 172 -13.30 -3.99 -9.06
N PRO A 173 -12.85 -4.39 -7.85
CA PRO A 173 -13.73 -4.94 -6.82
C PRO A 173 -14.76 -3.93 -6.31
N PHE A 174 -14.61 -2.65 -6.68
CA PHE A 174 -15.53 -1.58 -6.33
C PHE A 174 -16.39 -1.09 -7.50
N SER A 175 -16.30 -1.76 -8.66
CA SER A 175 -17.19 -1.47 -9.78
C SER A 175 -18.63 -1.86 -9.43
N ALA A 176 -19.60 -1.25 -10.11
CA ALA A 176 -21.02 -1.56 -9.91
C ALA A 176 -21.37 -3.05 -10.19
N ALA A 177 -20.54 -3.74 -10.98
CA ALA A 177 -20.67 -5.16 -11.29
C ALA A 177 -20.15 -6.09 -10.17
N ALA A 178 -19.29 -5.56 -9.28
CA ALA A 178 -18.62 -6.33 -8.23
C ALA A 178 -19.14 -6.05 -6.81
N THR A 179 -20.29 -5.34 -6.66
CA THR A 179 -20.78 -4.97 -5.33
C THR A 179 -21.20 -6.22 -4.58
N PRO A 180 -20.51 -6.64 -3.52
CA PRO A 180 -20.99 -7.69 -2.64
C PRO A 180 -22.32 -7.23 -2.04
N LYS A 181 -23.35 -8.05 -2.15
CA LYS A 181 -24.57 -7.87 -1.33
C LYS A 181 -24.17 -8.14 0.10
N LEU A 182 -24.03 -7.09 0.92
CA LEU A 182 -23.91 -7.18 2.36
C LEU A 182 -25.17 -7.84 2.96
#